data_97865af1b3ffcdcbfc864c255fac1021
#
_entry.id   97865af1b3ffcdcbfc864c255fac1021
#
_cell.length_a   1.000
_cell.length_b   1.000
_cell.length_c   1.000
_cell.angle_alpha   90.00
_cell.angle_beta   90.00
_cell.angle_gamma   90.00
#
_symmetry.space_group_name_H-M   'P 1'
#
loop_
_entity.id
_entity.type
_entity.pdbx_description
1 polymer ?
#
loop_
_entity_poly.entity_id
_entity_poly.type
_entity_poly.pdbx_seq_one_letter_code
_entity_poly.pdbx_strand_id
1 'polypeptide(L)'
;MADPVNGRYKAFLCVGLAYFLTAVVAPFAMLVVKGASWSFTAKGVGWSILAGVVGAAGAFGVLLAFGAKGTPAVVMSIVFAGAPVLNAIYSLILHPPAGGWQKLPLPFILGIVLAATGGCLVSYYKPAPAAAPKPIIAAASGASSSSVRPAEPQ
;
A
#
# COMPACT_ATOMS: atom_id res chain seq x y z
N MET A 1 6.19 13.95 12.11
CA MET A 1 4.73 14.11 12.25
C MET A 1 4.30 13.51 13.58
N ALA A 2 4.33 14.34 14.61
CA ALA A 2 4.22 13.89 16.01
C ALA A 2 2.77 13.80 16.54
N ASP A 3 1.77 13.73 15.65
CA ASP A 3 0.38 13.59 16.05
C ASP A 3 -0.02 12.10 15.97
N PRO A 4 -0.18 11.40 17.11
CA PRO A 4 -0.43 9.96 17.14
C PRO A 4 -1.83 9.60 16.58
N VAL A 5 -2.77 10.55 16.58
CA VAL A 5 -4.14 10.32 16.13
C VAL A 5 -4.30 10.61 14.63
N ASN A 6 -3.82 11.76 14.17
CA ASN A 6 -4.06 12.26 12.81
C ASN A 6 -2.84 12.18 11.89
N GLY A 7 -1.68 11.73 12.40
CA GLY A 7 -0.44 11.67 11.62
C GLY A 7 -0.56 10.90 10.31
N ARG A 8 -1.31 9.79 10.30
CA ARG A 8 -1.57 8.98 9.10
C ARG A 8 -2.36 9.74 8.03
N TYR A 9 -3.36 10.54 8.42
CA TYR A 9 -4.14 11.33 7.47
C TYR A 9 -3.33 12.49 6.89
N LYS A 10 -2.48 13.13 7.72
CA LYS A 10 -1.53 14.15 7.27
C LYS A 10 -0.52 13.58 6.28
N ALA A 11 0.01 12.39 6.54
CA ALA A 11 0.89 11.68 5.61
C ALA A 11 0.19 11.37 4.29
N PHE A 12 -1.06 10.90 4.34
CA PHE A 12 -1.83 10.59 3.14
C PHE A 12 -2.16 11.84 2.31
N LEU A 13 -2.37 12.99 2.95
CA LEU A 13 -2.51 14.28 2.28
C LEU A 13 -1.25 14.64 1.47
N CYS A 14 -0.06 14.45 2.06
CA CYS A 14 1.20 14.66 1.34
C CYS A 14 1.38 13.70 0.16
N VAL A 15 0.98 12.43 0.34
CA VAL A 15 0.96 11.44 -0.75
C VAL A 15 0.01 11.89 -1.87
N GLY A 16 -1.19 12.36 -1.53
CA GLY A 16 -2.14 12.90 -2.50
C GLY A 16 -1.58 14.08 -3.29
N LEU A 17 -0.88 14.99 -2.62
CA LEU A 17 -0.20 16.10 -3.28
C LEU A 17 0.91 15.62 -4.23
N ALA A 18 1.70 14.64 -3.82
CA ALA A 18 2.73 14.05 -4.66
C ALA A 18 2.13 13.36 -5.90
N TYR A 19 1.03 12.62 -5.74
CA TYR A 19 0.28 12.05 -6.88
C TYR A 19 -0.26 13.15 -7.81
N PHE A 20 -0.80 14.21 -7.27
CA PHE A 20 -1.26 15.36 -8.07
C PHE A 20 -0.13 15.94 -8.92
N LEU A 21 1.02 16.20 -8.31
CA LEU A 21 2.19 16.75 -9.02
C LEU A 21 2.68 15.78 -10.10
N THR A 22 2.81 14.50 -9.81
CA THR A 22 3.34 13.53 -10.77
C THR A 22 2.32 13.12 -11.83
N ALA A 23 1.06 12.92 -11.47
CA ALA A 23 0.04 12.45 -12.39
C ALA A 23 -0.57 13.58 -13.27
N VAL A 24 -0.40 14.83 -12.90
CA VAL A 24 -0.87 15.97 -13.69
C VAL A 24 0.30 16.66 -14.38
N VAL A 25 1.33 17.09 -13.64
CA VAL A 25 2.42 17.90 -14.19
C VAL A 25 3.28 17.10 -15.18
N ALA A 26 3.60 15.86 -14.88
CA ALA A 26 4.46 15.07 -15.77
C ALA A 26 3.77 14.72 -17.10
N PRO A 27 2.54 14.20 -17.16
CA PRO A 27 1.84 13.99 -18.43
C PRO A 27 1.58 15.31 -19.19
N PHE A 28 1.25 16.39 -18.50
CA PHE A 28 1.08 17.69 -19.10
C PHE A 28 2.35 18.15 -19.80
N ALA A 29 3.48 18.12 -19.11
CA ALA A 29 4.78 18.47 -19.70
C ALA A 29 5.11 17.60 -20.92
N MET A 30 4.85 16.29 -20.84
CA MET A 30 5.08 15.36 -21.95
C MET A 30 4.20 15.67 -23.17
N LEU A 31 2.92 16.04 -22.97
CA LEU A 31 2.02 16.42 -24.05
C LEU A 31 2.47 17.70 -24.73
N VAL A 32 2.94 18.71 -23.95
CA VAL A 32 3.49 19.96 -24.48
C VAL A 32 4.75 19.68 -25.31
N VAL A 33 5.71 18.94 -24.76
CA VAL A 33 6.99 18.64 -25.45
C VAL A 33 6.76 17.84 -26.73
N LYS A 34 5.79 16.93 -26.75
CA LYS A 34 5.47 16.13 -27.94
C LYS A 34 4.57 16.86 -28.95
N GLY A 35 4.11 18.06 -28.65
CA GLY A 35 3.16 18.80 -29.50
C GLY A 35 1.86 18.02 -29.76
N ALA A 36 1.42 17.21 -28.78
CA ALA A 36 0.24 16.36 -28.94
C ALA A 36 -1.04 17.21 -29.02
N SER A 37 -2.06 16.70 -29.75
CA SER A 37 -3.36 17.34 -29.81
C SER A 37 -4.08 17.29 -28.45
N TRP A 38 -4.71 18.37 -28.06
CA TRP A 38 -5.49 18.47 -26.80
C TRP A 38 -6.95 17.99 -26.96
N SER A 39 -7.21 17.16 -27.97
CA SER A 39 -8.55 16.62 -28.17
C SER A 39 -8.80 15.43 -27.24
N PHE A 40 -9.73 15.60 -26.33
CA PHE A 40 -10.16 14.56 -25.41
C PHE A 40 -11.56 14.07 -25.78
N THR A 41 -11.75 12.75 -25.90
CA THR A 41 -13.06 12.18 -26.06
C THR A 41 -13.79 12.20 -24.72
N ALA A 42 -15.00 12.75 -24.65
CA ALA A 42 -15.78 12.83 -23.40
C ALA A 42 -15.93 11.46 -22.71
N LYS A 43 -16.17 10.39 -23.49
CA LYS A 43 -16.23 9.02 -22.98
C LYS A 43 -14.90 8.56 -22.36
N GLY A 44 -13.77 8.87 -22.99
CA GLY A 44 -12.43 8.55 -22.46
C GLY A 44 -12.16 9.28 -21.15
N VAL A 45 -12.45 10.58 -21.09
CA VAL A 45 -12.29 11.38 -19.87
C VAL A 45 -13.14 10.82 -18.72
N GLY A 46 -14.41 10.49 -18.99
CA GLY A 46 -15.31 9.93 -17.98
C GLY A 46 -14.78 8.62 -17.38
N TRP A 47 -14.35 7.68 -18.22
CA TRP A 47 -13.78 6.41 -17.74
C TRP A 47 -12.45 6.60 -17.00
N SER A 48 -11.60 7.52 -17.45
CA SER A 48 -10.32 7.80 -16.78
C SER A 48 -10.52 8.42 -15.39
N ILE A 49 -11.47 9.36 -15.26
CA ILE A 49 -11.81 9.96 -13.97
C ILE A 49 -12.39 8.90 -13.02
N LEU A 50 -13.32 8.07 -13.52
CA LEU A 50 -13.91 7.00 -12.71
C LEU A 50 -12.83 6.03 -12.21
N ALA A 51 -11.92 5.59 -13.08
CA ALA A 51 -10.80 4.72 -12.69
C ALA A 51 -9.89 5.40 -11.64
N GLY A 52 -9.62 6.69 -11.80
CA GLY A 52 -8.84 7.47 -10.83
C GLY A 52 -9.52 7.54 -9.46
N VAL A 53 -10.83 7.82 -9.42
CA VAL A 53 -11.59 7.86 -8.16
C VAL A 53 -11.61 6.51 -7.46
N VAL A 54 -11.85 5.43 -8.20
CA VAL A 54 -11.84 4.06 -7.64
C VAL A 54 -10.45 3.70 -7.12
N GLY A 55 -9.38 4.06 -7.85
CA GLY A 55 -8.00 3.87 -7.41
C GLY A 55 -7.67 4.64 -6.12
N ALA A 56 -8.09 5.90 -6.04
CA ALA A 56 -7.91 6.73 -4.84
C ALA A 56 -8.69 6.17 -3.64
N ALA A 57 -9.92 5.70 -3.86
CA ALA A 57 -10.71 5.03 -2.82
C ALA A 57 -10.02 3.75 -2.31
N GLY A 58 -9.42 2.97 -3.22
CA GLY A 58 -8.60 1.81 -2.85
C GLY A 58 -7.40 2.17 -1.98
N ALA A 59 -6.65 3.21 -2.35
CA ALA A 59 -5.52 3.72 -1.56
C ALA A 59 -5.96 4.21 -0.17
N PHE A 60 -7.11 4.87 -0.08
CA PHE A 60 -7.71 5.25 1.21
C PHE A 60 -8.11 4.03 2.04
N GLY A 61 -8.65 2.98 1.41
CA GLY A 61 -8.94 1.70 2.07
C GLY A 61 -7.70 1.06 2.70
N VAL A 62 -6.55 1.10 2.03
CA VAL A 62 -5.26 0.66 2.58
C VAL A 62 -4.88 1.46 3.82
N LEU A 63 -5.07 2.79 3.79
CA LEU A 63 -4.82 3.65 4.96
C LEU A 63 -5.69 3.26 6.16
N LEU A 64 -6.98 2.96 5.91
CA LEU A 64 -7.91 2.50 6.96
C LEU A 64 -7.50 1.13 7.51
N ALA A 65 -7.04 0.20 6.66
CA ALA A 65 -6.54 -1.10 7.08
C ALA A 65 -5.34 -0.97 8.04
N PHE A 66 -4.40 -0.06 7.78
CA PHE A 66 -3.33 0.26 8.73
C PHE A 66 -3.87 0.86 10.02
N GLY A 67 -4.93 1.68 9.94
CA GLY A 67 -5.61 2.21 11.12
C GLY A 67 -6.27 1.14 11.99
N ALA A 68 -6.72 0.05 11.39
CA ALA A 68 -7.29 -1.12 12.05
C ALA A 68 -6.24 -2.14 12.54
N LYS A 69 -5.01 -1.69 12.80
CA LYS A 69 -3.87 -2.51 13.24
C LYS A 69 -3.37 -3.52 12.20
N GLY A 70 -3.70 -3.32 10.93
CA GLY A 70 -3.13 -4.09 9.82
C GLY A 70 -1.63 -3.85 9.73
N THR A 71 -0.84 -4.93 9.70
CA THR A 71 0.62 -4.80 9.48
C THR A 71 0.91 -4.56 8.00
N PRO A 72 1.95 -3.77 7.65
CA PRO A 72 2.33 -3.55 6.25
C PRO A 72 2.55 -4.84 5.48
N ALA A 73 3.16 -5.85 6.10
CA ALA A 73 3.39 -7.14 5.48
C ALA A 73 2.09 -7.83 5.02
N VAL A 74 1.05 -7.81 5.86
CA VAL A 74 -0.24 -8.45 5.53
C VAL A 74 -1.04 -7.61 4.55
N VAL A 75 -1.21 -6.32 4.83
CA VAL A 75 -2.03 -5.44 3.98
C VAL A 75 -1.47 -5.35 2.56
N MET A 76 -0.15 -5.14 2.44
CA MET A 76 0.48 -5.05 1.12
C MET A 76 0.50 -6.40 0.40
N SER A 77 0.68 -7.53 1.10
CA SER A 77 0.59 -8.84 0.47
C SER A 77 -0.79 -9.12 -0.11
N ILE A 78 -1.86 -8.75 0.60
CA ILE A 78 -3.23 -8.88 0.08
C ILE A 78 -3.43 -7.99 -1.15
N VAL A 79 -2.97 -6.75 -1.13
CA VAL A 79 -3.13 -5.81 -2.24
C VAL A 79 -2.32 -6.28 -3.46
N PHE A 80 -1.03 -6.58 -3.28
CA PHE A 80 -0.14 -6.93 -4.39
C PHE A 80 -0.35 -8.35 -4.93
N ALA A 81 -0.83 -9.27 -4.13
CA ALA A 81 -1.21 -10.60 -4.61
C ALA A 81 -2.65 -10.61 -5.17
N GLY A 82 -3.58 -9.93 -4.51
CA GLY A 82 -4.99 -9.93 -4.89
C GLY A 82 -5.27 -9.13 -6.16
N ALA A 83 -4.71 -7.94 -6.31
CA ALA A 83 -4.98 -7.07 -7.45
C ALA A 83 -4.58 -7.71 -8.80
N PRO A 84 -3.38 -8.29 -8.98
CA PRO A 84 -3.03 -8.98 -10.22
C PRO A 84 -3.93 -10.19 -10.52
N VAL A 85 -4.32 -10.95 -9.50
CA VAL A 85 -5.21 -12.10 -9.67
C VAL A 85 -6.59 -11.66 -10.14
N LEU A 86 -7.18 -10.65 -9.47
CA LEU A 86 -8.48 -10.10 -9.87
C LEU A 86 -8.42 -9.49 -11.28
N ASN A 87 -7.34 -8.77 -11.60
CA ASN A 87 -7.15 -8.18 -12.92
C ASN A 87 -7.01 -9.24 -14.02
N ALA A 88 -6.30 -10.34 -13.74
CA ALA A 88 -6.18 -11.46 -14.67
C ALA A 88 -7.54 -12.13 -14.92
N ILE A 89 -8.31 -12.40 -13.88
CA ILE A 89 -9.66 -12.98 -13.99
C ILE A 89 -10.58 -12.05 -14.78
N TYR A 90 -10.60 -10.77 -14.42
CA TYR A 90 -11.42 -9.76 -15.10
C TYR A 90 -11.04 -9.61 -16.57
N SER A 91 -9.75 -9.58 -16.89
CA SER A 91 -9.25 -9.52 -18.27
C SER A 91 -9.67 -10.74 -19.08
N LEU A 92 -9.60 -11.94 -18.51
CA LEU A 92 -10.00 -13.18 -19.17
C LEU A 92 -11.51 -13.23 -19.46
N ILE A 93 -12.32 -12.64 -18.58
CA ILE A 93 -13.80 -12.57 -18.78
C ILE A 93 -14.15 -11.59 -19.91
N LEU A 94 -13.53 -10.41 -19.91
CA LEU A 94 -13.85 -9.36 -20.89
C LEU A 94 -13.16 -9.57 -22.24
N HIS A 95 -11.97 -10.15 -22.24
CA HIS A 95 -11.15 -10.39 -23.41
C HIS A 95 -10.69 -11.84 -23.44
N PRO A 96 -11.64 -12.78 -23.75
CA PRO A 96 -11.28 -14.18 -23.83
C PRO A 96 -10.18 -14.40 -24.86
N PRO A 97 -9.21 -15.28 -24.58
CA PRO A 97 -8.10 -15.51 -25.48
C PRO A 97 -8.57 -16.06 -26.84
N ALA A 98 -7.93 -15.62 -27.91
CA ALA A 98 -8.19 -16.12 -29.26
C ALA A 98 -7.89 -17.63 -29.30
N GLY A 99 -8.93 -18.46 -29.37
CA GLY A 99 -8.84 -19.92 -29.33
C GLY A 99 -9.35 -20.57 -28.06
N GLY A 100 -10.00 -19.79 -27.18
CA GLY A 100 -10.69 -20.30 -25.98
C GLY A 100 -9.77 -20.54 -24.78
N TRP A 101 -10.38 -20.91 -23.68
CA TRP A 101 -9.73 -21.16 -22.39
C TRP A 101 -8.65 -22.24 -22.43
N GLN A 102 -8.75 -23.18 -23.38
CA GLN A 102 -7.81 -24.29 -23.53
C GLN A 102 -6.42 -23.86 -24.04
N LYS A 103 -6.31 -22.65 -24.64
CA LYS A 103 -5.05 -22.10 -25.14
C LYS A 103 -4.33 -21.20 -24.15
N LEU A 104 -4.80 -21.11 -22.90
CA LEU A 104 -4.10 -20.37 -21.87
C LEU A 104 -2.72 -21.02 -21.61
N PRO A 105 -1.64 -20.24 -21.63
CA PRO A 105 -0.30 -20.77 -21.31
C PRO A 105 -0.26 -21.27 -19.88
N LEU A 106 0.21 -22.48 -19.66
CA LEU A 106 0.37 -23.06 -18.33
C LEU A 106 1.15 -22.13 -17.35
N PRO A 107 2.23 -21.45 -17.77
CA PRO A 107 2.93 -20.51 -16.89
C PRO A 107 2.05 -19.35 -16.40
N PHE A 108 1.07 -18.90 -17.19
CA PHE A 108 0.14 -17.85 -16.76
C PHE A 108 -0.78 -18.32 -15.62
N ILE A 109 -1.33 -19.52 -15.74
CA ILE A 109 -2.18 -20.13 -14.70
C ILE A 109 -1.35 -20.37 -13.43
N LEU A 110 -0.14 -20.92 -13.56
CA LEU A 110 0.78 -21.11 -12.45
C LEU A 110 1.11 -19.79 -11.75
N GLY A 111 1.34 -18.70 -12.51
CA GLY A 111 1.59 -17.37 -11.97
C GLY A 111 0.45 -16.86 -11.10
N ILE A 112 -0.80 -17.03 -11.54
CA ILE A 112 -2.00 -16.64 -10.77
C ILE A 112 -2.09 -17.46 -9.47
N VAL A 113 -1.90 -18.78 -9.55
CA VAL A 113 -1.96 -19.67 -8.38
C VAL A 113 -0.84 -19.34 -7.38
N LEU A 114 0.40 -19.12 -7.87
CA LEU A 114 1.51 -18.73 -7.01
C LEU A 114 1.27 -17.39 -6.32
N ALA A 115 0.76 -16.39 -7.04
CA ALA A 115 0.44 -15.08 -6.46
C ALA A 115 -0.62 -15.19 -5.36
N ALA A 116 -1.70 -15.92 -5.61
CA ALA A 116 -2.76 -16.14 -4.63
C ALA A 116 -2.24 -16.91 -3.40
N THR A 117 -1.51 -18.01 -3.61
CA THR A 117 -0.93 -18.82 -2.54
C THR A 117 0.10 -18.04 -1.73
N GLY A 118 0.99 -17.29 -2.39
CA GLY A 118 1.98 -16.44 -1.73
C GLY A 118 1.35 -15.38 -0.83
N GLY A 119 0.31 -14.70 -1.30
CA GLY A 119 -0.45 -13.73 -0.51
C GLY A 119 -1.13 -14.36 0.72
N CYS A 120 -1.71 -15.55 0.56
CA CYS A 120 -2.30 -16.31 1.67
C CYS A 120 -1.24 -16.73 2.70
N LEU A 121 -0.10 -17.26 2.25
CA LEU A 121 0.99 -17.69 3.14
C LEU A 121 1.53 -16.53 3.97
N VAL A 122 1.83 -15.39 3.34
CA VAL A 122 2.32 -14.20 4.07
C VAL A 122 1.28 -13.70 5.07
N SER A 123 0.00 -13.74 4.72
CA SER A 123 -1.07 -13.32 5.63
C SER A 123 -1.23 -14.27 6.81
N TYR A 124 -1.06 -15.55 6.60
CA TYR A 124 -1.22 -16.59 7.63
C TYR A 124 0.01 -16.69 8.55
N TYR A 125 1.22 -16.70 7.98
CA TYR A 125 2.48 -16.84 8.72
C TYR A 125 3.13 -15.50 9.07
N LYS A 126 2.33 -14.44 9.25
CA LYS A 126 2.86 -13.12 9.62
C LYS A 126 3.72 -13.21 10.88
N PRO A 127 4.93 -12.63 10.91
CA PRO A 127 5.72 -12.54 12.13
C PRO A 127 5.00 -11.70 13.18
N ALA A 128 5.17 -12.07 14.46
CA ALA A 128 4.66 -11.25 15.56
C ALA A 128 5.30 -9.85 15.50
N PRO A 129 4.54 -8.76 15.79
CA PRO A 129 5.11 -7.43 15.86
C PRO A 129 6.29 -7.42 16.85
N ALA A 130 7.43 -6.84 16.45
CA ALA A 130 8.52 -6.61 17.38
C ALA A 130 8.00 -5.79 18.57
N ALA A 131 8.38 -6.19 19.79
CA ALA A 131 8.04 -5.40 20.97
C ALA A 131 8.58 -3.96 20.78
N ALA A 132 7.73 -2.97 21.05
CA ALA A 132 8.11 -1.57 20.93
C ALA A 132 9.40 -1.35 21.74
N PRO A 133 10.41 -0.63 21.21
CA PRO A 133 11.61 -0.30 21.97
C PRO A 133 11.21 0.33 23.29
N LYS A 134 11.68 -0.22 24.41
CA LYS A 134 11.44 0.39 25.72
C LYS A 134 11.99 1.82 25.69
N PRO A 135 11.22 2.82 26.13
CA PRO A 135 11.72 4.20 26.17
C PRO A 135 13.03 4.26 26.96
N ILE A 136 14.06 4.81 26.34
CA ILE A 136 15.42 4.93 26.93
C ILE A 136 15.38 5.67 28.29
N ILE A 137 14.37 6.51 28.49
CA ILE A 137 14.13 7.25 29.75
C ILE A 137 13.88 6.31 30.94
N ALA A 138 13.26 5.15 30.75
CA ALA A 138 13.01 4.19 31.84
C ALA A 138 14.30 3.48 32.29
N ALA A 139 15.31 3.34 31.42
CA ALA A 139 16.60 2.76 31.75
C ALA A 139 17.47 3.73 32.55
N ALA A 140 17.37 5.04 32.29
CA ALA A 140 18.13 6.07 33.03
C ALA A 140 17.59 6.29 34.45
N SER A 141 16.27 6.15 34.66
CA SER A 141 15.63 6.28 35.96
C SER A 141 15.95 5.11 36.92
N GLY A 142 16.16 3.91 36.38
CA GLY A 142 16.52 2.73 37.17
C GLY A 142 17.99 2.72 37.66
N ALA A 143 18.88 3.44 36.98
CA ALA A 143 20.29 3.48 37.32
C ALA A 143 20.63 4.49 38.44
N SER A 144 19.78 5.51 38.67
CA SER A 144 20.01 6.54 39.68
C SER A 144 19.51 6.17 41.07
N SER A 145 18.70 5.14 41.23
CA SER A 145 18.13 4.74 42.53
C SER A 145 18.96 3.70 43.29
N SER A 146 20.04 3.16 42.69
CA SER A 146 20.86 2.11 43.33
C SER A 146 22.14 2.62 44.04
N SER A 147 22.41 3.94 44.07
CA SER A 147 23.68 4.48 44.60
C SER A 147 23.58 5.24 45.93
N VAL A 148 22.41 5.26 46.58
CA VAL A 148 22.30 5.86 47.92
C VAL A 148 22.16 4.76 48.97
N ARG A 149 23.30 4.20 49.42
CA ARG A 149 23.39 3.41 50.63
C ARG A 149 23.76 4.40 51.79
N PRO A 150 22.93 4.57 52.83
CA PRO A 150 23.31 5.38 53.98
C PRO A 150 24.48 4.72 54.71
N ALA A 151 25.50 5.50 55.02
CA ALA A 151 26.57 5.08 55.93
C ALA A 151 26.01 4.97 57.34
N GLU A 152 26.18 3.82 57.97
CA GLU A 152 25.85 3.55 59.37
C GLU A 152 26.91 4.22 60.27
N PRO A 153 26.54 4.97 61.33
CA PRO A 153 27.49 5.54 62.27
C PRO A 153 27.91 4.48 63.29
N GLN A 154 29.24 4.39 63.50
CA GLN A 154 29.82 3.75 64.68
C GLN A 154 29.89 4.69 65.90
#